data_85dd8ebad62a123ce90dc319b17a62ce
#
_entry.id   85dd8ebad62a123ce90dc319b17a62ce
#
_cell.length_a   1.000
_cell.length_b   1.000
_cell.length_c   1.000
_cell.angle_alpha   90.00
_cell.angle_beta   90.00
_cell.angle_gamma   90.00
#
_symmetry.space_group_name_H-M   'P 1'
#
loop_
_entity.id
_entity.type
_entity.pdbx_description
1 polymer ?
#
loop_
_entity_poly.entity_id
_entity_poly.type
_entity_poly.pdbx_seq_one_letter_code
_entity_poly.pdbx_strand_id
1 'polypeptide(L)'
;FAEWQEDTLPTKNDLAVLKATSYSDTTAFRSATYKEKIKTITFEDEINVPGDAIESWDIGVSQNGNVMAYVIPNETDSTYYDLYIQSDTQLYANKNMSNWFYNLKSVDSINGLELLDTSNVTNMGSMFYETGYNSTVFTLDVSNFDTSNVTNMYYMFFYTGLNNPTFTLDVSNFDTSNVTYMNFMFYKTGYNSTVFTLDVSGFDTSKVTNMGVMFHYTGYKSTIFTLDVSNFDTSNVTNMSS
;
A
#
# COMPACT_ATOMS: atom_id res chain seq x y z
N PHE A 1 20.25 -41.48 19.67
CA PHE A 1 20.41 -40.84 18.33
C PHE A 1 19.09 -40.12 18.07
N ALA A 2 19.11 -38.79 18.11
CA ALA A 2 17.97 -37.98 17.69
C ALA A 2 17.99 -37.97 16.14
N GLU A 3 16.94 -38.46 15.53
CA GLU A 3 16.72 -38.31 14.11
C GLU A 3 16.45 -36.82 13.87
N TRP A 4 17.29 -36.19 13.07
CA TRP A 4 17.01 -34.88 12.49
C TRP A 4 15.88 -35.07 11.49
N GLN A 5 14.68 -34.56 11.79
CA GLN A 5 13.69 -34.31 10.75
C GLN A 5 14.30 -33.23 9.85
N GLU A 6 14.51 -33.55 8.58
CA GLU A 6 14.73 -32.55 7.54
C GLU A 6 13.49 -31.63 7.57
N ASP A 7 13.66 -30.39 8.02
CA ASP A 7 12.70 -29.33 7.77
C ASP A 7 12.59 -29.23 6.25
N THR A 8 11.55 -29.82 5.70
CA THR A 8 11.21 -29.65 4.30
C THR A 8 10.88 -28.16 4.11
N LEU A 9 11.73 -27.42 3.43
CA LEU A 9 11.44 -26.07 3.01
C LEU A 9 10.05 -26.05 2.37
N PRO A 10 9.17 -25.11 2.75
CA PRO A 10 7.83 -25.05 2.21
C PRO A 10 7.88 -25.02 0.68
N THR A 11 7.06 -25.86 0.05
CA THR A 11 6.97 -25.87 -1.41
C THR A 11 6.39 -24.53 -1.87
N LYS A 12 6.62 -24.11 -3.10
CA LYS A 12 6.08 -22.84 -3.63
C LYS A 12 4.56 -22.72 -3.47
N ASN A 13 3.85 -23.84 -3.31
CA ASN A 13 2.41 -23.89 -3.09
C ASN A 13 2.01 -23.70 -1.62
N ASP A 14 2.98 -23.74 -0.69
CA ASP A 14 2.73 -23.60 0.74
C ASP A 14 2.99 -22.18 1.25
N LEU A 15 3.57 -21.31 0.40
CA LEU A 15 3.82 -19.93 0.77
C LEU A 15 2.52 -19.11 0.78
N ALA A 16 2.33 -18.33 1.84
CA ALA A 16 1.24 -17.37 1.96
C ALA A 16 1.53 -16.13 1.10
N VAL A 17 1.11 -16.16 -0.15
CA VAL A 17 1.31 -15.06 -1.12
C VAL A 17 -0.03 -14.43 -1.48
N LEU A 18 -0.13 -13.10 -1.32
CA LEU A 18 -1.30 -12.33 -1.74
C LEU A 18 -1.53 -12.43 -3.26
N LYS A 19 -2.80 -12.49 -3.68
CA LYS A 19 -3.14 -12.37 -5.10
C LYS A 19 -2.78 -10.99 -5.66
N ALA A 20 -2.37 -10.95 -6.92
CA ALA A 20 -2.33 -9.70 -7.67
C ALA A 20 -3.75 -9.15 -7.89
N THR A 21 -3.86 -7.84 -8.07
CA THR A 21 -5.13 -7.15 -8.29
C THR A 21 -5.06 -6.24 -9.51
N SER A 22 -6.19 -5.69 -9.92
CA SER A 22 -6.28 -4.66 -10.95
C SER A 22 -7.26 -3.56 -10.52
N TYR A 23 -7.23 -2.40 -11.18
CA TYR A 23 -8.16 -1.29 -10.90
C TYR A 23 -9.64 -1.68 -11.10
N SER A 24 -9.90 -2.69 -11.92
CA SER A 24 -11.24 -3.23 -12.22
C SER A 24 -11.62 -4.43 -11.36
N ASP A 25 -10.76 -4.82 -10.40
CA ASP A 25 -11.07 -5.92 -9.48
C ASP A 25 -12.23 -5.53 -8.55
N THR A 26 -13.29 -6.32 -8.62
CA THR A 26 -14.52 -6.16 -7.81
C THR A 26 -14.77 -7.38 -6.93
N THR A 27 -13.76 -8.21 -6.68
CA THR A 27 -13.89 -9.41 -5.86
C THR A 27 -13.56 -9.14 -4.39
N ALA A 28 -14.01 -9.99 -3.50
CA ALA A 28 -13.78 -9.91 -2.07
C ALA A 28 -14.13 -8.51 -1.52
N PHE A 29 -13.28 -7.97 -0.66
CA PHE A 29 -13.48 -6.64 -0.06
C PHE A 29 -13.40 -5.47 -1.07
N ARG A 30 -13.04 -5.72 -2.34
CA ARG A 30 -13.04 -4.72 -3.43
C ARG A 30 -14.37 -4.64 -4.16
N SER A 31 -15.35 -5.46 -3.77
CA SER A 31 -16.72 -5.39 -4.33
C SER A 31 -17.38 -4.05 -4.05
N ALA A 32 -18.40 -3.71 -4.80
CA ALA A 32 -19.20 -2.50 -4.59
C ALA A 32 -19.84 -2.44 -3.18
N THR A 33 -20.02 -3.59 -2.54
CA THR A 33 -20.58 -3.70 -1.20
C THR A 33 -19.62 -3.13 -0.14
N TYR A 34 -18.32 -3.39 -0.27
CA TYR A 34 -17.33 -3.12 0.78
C TYR A 34 -16.37 -1.99 0.46
N LYS A 35 -15.92 -1.86 -0.78
CA LYS A 35 -14.80 -0.99 -1.20
C LYS A 35 -14.85 0.43 -0.64
N GLU A 36 -16.01 1.08 -0.67
CA GLU A 36 -16.17 2.45 -0.17
C GLU A 36 -16.51 2.51 1.33
N LYS A 37 -16.69 1.36 1.96
CA LYS A 37 -17.13 1.24 3.35
C LYS A 37 -16.08 0.61 4.28
N ILE A 38 -14.90 0.23 3.80
CA ILE A 38 -13.81 -0.22 4.67
C ILE A 38 -13.30 0.99 5.46
N LYS A 39 -13.28 0.84 6.80
CA LYS A 39 -12.86 1.88 7.74
C LYS A 39 -11.46 1.65 8.28
N THR A 40 -11.16 0.41 8.64
CA THR A 40 -9.81 0.00 9.03
C THR A 40 -9.39 -1.24 8.28
N ILE A 41 -8.08 -1.42 8.11
CA ILE A 41 -7.47 -2.64 7.57
C ILE A 41 -6.42 -3.08 8.58
N THR A 42 -6.46 -4.36 8.98
CA THR A 42 -5.49 -4.92 9.92
C THR A 42 -4.93 -6.21 9.35
N PHE A 43 -3.61 -6.29 9.28
CA PHE A 43 -2.87 -7.52 9.01
C PHE A 43 -2.56 -8.22 10.34
N GLU A 44 -2.71 -9.54 10.37
CA GLU A 44 -2.49 -10.37 11.55
C GLU A 44 -1.72 -11.64 11.17
N ASP A 45 -0.94 -12.16 12.12
CA ASP A 45 -0.05 -13.32 11.97
C ASP A 45 -0.68 -14.65 12.42
N GLU A 46 -2.00 -14.66 12.65
CA GLU A 46 -2.80 -15.83 12.99
C GLU A 46 -4.12 -15.83 12.24
N ILE A 47 -4.49 -16.97 11.63
CA ILE A 47 -5.80 -17.15 10.99
C ILE A 47 -6.83 -17.51 12.04
N ASN A 48 -7.69 -16.56 12.39
CA ASN A 48 -8.79 -16.73 13.30
C ASN A 48 -10.02 -15.96 12.81
N VAL A 49 -10.71 -16.51 11.81
CA VAL A 49 -11.93 -15.92 11.29
C VAL A 49 -13.07 -16.13 12.27
N PRO A 50 -13.63 -15.07 12.89
CA PRO A 50 -14.67 -15.21 13.89
C PRO A 50 -15.98 -15.69 13.25
N GLY A 51 -16.81 -16.41 14.05
CA GLY A 51 -18.06 -16.98 13.57
C GLY A 51 -19.16 -15.96 13.23
N ASP A 52 -18.98 -14.70 13.62
CA ASP A 52 -19.85 -13.55 13.32
C ASP A 52 -19.30 -12.66 12.21
N ALA A 53 -18.20 -13.06 11.54
CA ALA A 53 -17.73 -12.40 10.33
C ALA A 53 -18.86 -12.36 9.30
N ILE A 54 -19.08 -11.17 8.71
CA ILE A 54 -20.13 -10.97 7.70
C ILE A 54 -19.81 -11.76 6.44
N GLU A 55 -18.55 -11.73 6.03
CA GLU A 55 -18.04 -12.46 4.88
C GLU A 55 -16.54 -12.71 5.04
N SER A 56 -16.05 -13.81 4.48
CA SER A 56 -14.62 -14.15 4.46
C SER A 56 -14.20 -14.71 3.10
N TRP A 57 -12.92 -14.54 2.75
CA TRP A 57 -12.36 -14.91 1.46
C TRP A 57 -10.95 -15.47 1.61
N ASP A 58 -10.63 -16.48 0.82
CA ASP A 58 -9.22 -16.82 0.55
C ASP A 58 -8.67 -15.89 -0.53
N ILE A 59 -7.76 -15.01 -0.12
CA ILE A 59 -7.11 -14.03 -0.98
C ILE A 59 -5.67 -14.39 -1.35
N GLY A 60 -5.25 -15.60 -1.00
CA GLY A 60 -3.95 -16.18 -1.36
C GLY A 60 -3.90 -16.67 -2.81
N VAL A 61 -2.71 -16.67 -3.40
CA VAL A 61 -2.47 -17.22 -4.75
C VAL A 61 -2.81 -18.71 -4.82
N SER A 62 -2.47 -19.47 -3.77
CA SER A 62 -2.62 -20.93 -3.71
C SER A 62 -4.06 -21.38 -3.48
N GLN A 63 -4.94 -20.50 -3.00
CA GLN A 63 -6.35 -20.81 -2.67
C GLN A 63 -6.49 -22.06 -1.78
N ASN A 64 -5.62 -22.19 -0.78
CA ASN A 64 -5.56 -23.31 0.16
C ASN A 64 -5.86 -22.90 1.60
N GLY A 65 -6.39 -21.68 1.79
CA GLY A 65 -6.75 -21.12 3.10
C GLY A 65 -5.59 -20.56 3.90
N ASN A 66 -4.39 -20.44 3.33
CA ASN A 66 -3.22 -19.90 4.03
C ASN A 66 -3.14 -18.36 4.03
N VAL A 67 -4.02 -17.67 3.30
CA VAL A 67 -4.21 -16.22 3.39
C VAL A 67 -5.69 -15.92 3.39
N MET A 68 -6.23 -15.59 4.55
CA MET A 68 -7.64 -15.29 4.72
C MET A 68 -7.88 -13.80 4.90
N ALA A 69 -8.99 -13.32 4.36
CA ALA A 69 -9.52 -12.00 4.67
C ALA A 69 -10.96 -12.13 5.13
N TYR A 70 -11.39 -11.27 6.04
CA TYR A 70 -12.79 -11.17 6.46
C TYR A 70 -13.16 -9.75 6.87
N VAL A 71 -14.45 -9.48 6.92
CA VAL A 71 -15.00 -8.20 7.38
C VAL A 71 -15.98 -8.39 8.52
N ILE A 72 -15.91 -7.46 9.48
CA ILE A 72 -16.90 -7.29 10.56
C ILE A 72 -17.47 -5.87 10.51
N PRO A 73 -18.65 -5.60 11.11
CA PRO A 73 -19.13 -4.23 11.26
C PRO A 73 -18.14 -3.40 12.09
N ASN A 74 -17.88 -2.15 11.68
CA ASN A 74 -17.07 -1.25 12.48
C ASN A 74 -17.76 -0.93 13.81
N GLU A 75 -17.03 -0.98 14.93
CA GLU A 75 -17.57 -0.80 16.27
C GLU A 75 -18.19 0.58 16.52
N THR A 76 -17.66 1.62 15.88
CA THR A 76 -18.10 3.01 16.09
C THR A 76 -19.20 3.44 15.13
N ASP A 77 -19.23 2.86 13.92
CA ASP A 77 -20.23 3.13 12.89
C ASP A 77 -20.49 1.86 12.06
N SER A 78 -21.55 1.13 12.40
CA SER A 78 -21.93 -0.13 11.76
C SER A 78 -22.34 -0.01 10.28
N THR A 79 -22.34 1.20 9.70
CA THR A 79 -22.49 1.40 8.25
C THR A 79 -21.18 1.16 7.49
N TYR A 80 -20.06 1.07 8.21
CA TYR A 80 -18.73 0.74 7.73
C TYR A 80 -18.28 -0.64 8.21
N TYR A 81 -17.14 -1.10 7.71
CA TYR A 81 -16.55 -2.40 8.02
C TYR A 81 -15.08 -2.27 8.37
N ASP A 82 -14.62 -3.13 9.28
CA ASP A 82 -13.22 -3.40 9.52
C ASP A 82 -12.82 -4.64 8.75
N LEU A 83 -11.73 -4.54 7.98
CA LEU A 83 -11.15 -5.60 7.17
C LEU A 83 -9.94 -6.18 7.88
N TYR A 84 -9.89 -7.50 8.02
CA TYR A 84 -8.75 -8.24 8.53
C TYR A 84 -8.15 -9.09 7.43
N ILE A 85 -6.82 -9.18 7.40
CA ILE A 85 -6.03 -10.00 6.47
C ILE A 85 -5.07 -10.83 7.30
N GLN A 86 -5.18 -12.14 7.23
CA GLN A 86 -4.55 -13.06 8.16
C GLN A 86 -3.74 -14.14 7.45
N SER A 87 -2.63 -14.55 8.08
CA SER A 87 -1.84 -15.72 7.69
C SER A 87 -1.12 -16.31 8.90
N ASP A 88 -1.13 -17.64 9.07
CA ASP A 88 -0.39 -18.35 10.14
C ASP A 88 1.12 -18.43 9.86
N THR A 89 1.57 -17.97 8.72
CA THR A 89 2.98 -17.99 8.29
C THR A 89 3.36 -16.62 7.73
N GLN A 90 4.67 -16.44 7.41
CA GLN A 90 5.13 -15.21 6.76
C GLN A 90 4.26 -14.88 5.55
N LEU A 91 3.63 -13.72 5.57
CA LEU A 91 2.83 -13.21 4.47
C LEU A 91 3.71 -12.51 3.43
N TYR A 92 3.65 -12.96 2.19
CA TYR A 92 4.40 -12.39 1.09
C TYR A 92 3.50 -11.57 0.17
N ALA A 93 3.97 -10.39 -0.20
CA ALA A 93 3.36 -9.59 -1.26
C ALA A 93 3.51 -10.29 -2.62
N ASN A 94 2.55 -10.11 -3.51
CA ASN A 94 2.71 -10.51 -4.90
C ASN A 94 3.78 -9.65 -5.59
N LYS A 95 4.47 -10.18 -6.58
CA LYS A 95 5.39 -9.38 -7.42
C LYS A 95 4.71 -8.13 -8.00
N ASN A 96 3.42 -8.22 -8.28
CA ASN A 96 2.59 -7.11 -8.70
C ASN A 96 1.59 -6.73 -7.60
N MET A 97 1.92 -5.70 -6.83
CA MET A 97 1.05 -5.09 -5.81
C MET A 97 0.32 -3.85 -6.32
N SER A 98 0.33 -3.62 -7.65
CA SER A 98 -0.42 -2.49 -8.20
C SER A 98 -1.91 -2.56 -7.83
N ASN A 99 -2.47 -1.40 -7.50
CA ASN A 99 -3.89 -1.22 -7.15
C ASN A 99 -4.37 -1.97 -5.89
N TRP A 100 -3.47 -2.45 -5.02
CA TRP A 100 -3.89 -3.33 -3.90
C TRP A 100 -4.88 -2.64 -2.95
N PHE A 101 -4.66 -1.37 -2.61
CA PHE A 101 -5.54 -0.54 -1.79
C PHE A 101 -6.26 0.56 -2.60
N TYR A 102 -6.34 0.39 -3.93
CA TYR A 102 -6.92 1.35 -4.86
C TYR A 102 -8.37 1.71 -4.52
N ASN A 103 -8.65 3.02 -4.38
CA ASN A 103 -9.99 3.55 -4.13
C ASN A 103 -10.63 3.12 -2.80
N LEU A 104 -9.86 2.73 -1.80
CA LEU A 104 -10.36 2.51 -0.44
C LEU A 104 -10.49 3.87 0.28
N LYS A 105 -11.45 4.68 -0.17
CA LYS A 105 -11.54 6.12 0.16
C LYS A 105 -11.86 6.41 1.62
N SER A 106 -12.56 5.51 2.31
CA SER A 106 -13.05 5.72 3.67
C SER A 106 -12.10 5.17 4.74
N VAL A 107 -10.97 4.58 4.34
CA VAL A 107 -10.00 3.99 5.26
C VAL A 107 -9.38 5.07 6.15
N ASP A 108 -9.41 4.84 7.46
CA ASP A 108 -8.79 5.68 8.48
C ASP A 108 -7.40 5.16 8.90
N SER A 109 -7.15 3.84 8.80
CA SER A 109 -5.85 3.26 9.09
C SER A 109 -5.62 1.95 8.36
N ILE A 110 -4.33 1.67 8.06
CA ILE A 110 -3.85 0.35 7.64
C ILE A 110 -2.78 -0.05 8.65
N ASN A 111 -3.05 -1.10 9.43
CA ASN A 111 -2.24 -1.56 10.53
C ASN A 111 -1.59 -2.91 10.19
N GLY A 112 -0.43 -3.22 10.76
CA GLY A 112 0.23 -4.51 10.60
C GLY A 112 0.93 -4.70 9.24
N LEU A 113 1.18 -3.62 8.47
CA LEU A 113 1.91 -3.72 7.18
C LEU A 113 3.33 -4.26 7.35
N GLU A 114 3.91 -4.21 8.56
CA GLU A 114 5.20 -4.80 8.89
C GLU A 114 5.21 -6.34 8.79
N LEU A 115 4.03 -6.97 8.81
CA LEU A 115 3.88 -8.42 8.61
C LEU A 115 3.96 -8.83 7.13
N LEU A 116 3.89 -7.85 6.21
CA LEU A 116 3.89 -8.09 4.77
C LEU A 116 5.32 -7.98 4.20
N ASP A 117 5.91 -9.10 3.80
CA ASP A 117 7.19 -9.12 3.09
C ASP A 117 7.02 -8.61 1.65
N THR A 118 7.60 -7.45 1.36
CA THR A 118 7.54 -6.79 0.04
C THR A 118 8.82 -6.98 -0.80
N SER A 119 9.80 -7.73 -0.31
CA SER A 119 11.13 -7.89 -0.94
C SER A 119 11.10 -8.39 -2.39
N ASN A 120 10.05 -9.08 -2.80
CA ASN A 120 9.90 -9.59 -4.16
C ASN A 120 9.03 -8.70 -5.07
N VAL A 121 8.55 -7.56 -4.58
CA VAL A 121 7.66 -6.68 -5.35
C VAL A 121 8.44 -5.92 -6.42
N THR A 122 7.93 -5.93 -7.64
CA THR A 122 8.50 -5.19 -8.78
C THR A 122 7.60 -4.05 -9.25
N ASN A 123 6.31 -4.09 -8.90
CA ASN A 123 5.34 -3.08 -9.31
C ASN A 123 4.42 -2.69 -8.15
N MET A 124 4.51 -1.41 -7.72
CA MET A 124 3.66 -0.77 -6.71
C MET A 124 2.78 0.35 -7.30
N GLY A 125 2.61 0.38 -8.63
CA GLY A 125 1.82 1.41 -9.30
C GLY A 125 0.39 1.49 -8.78
N SER A 126 -0.08 2.71 -8.47
CA SER A 126 -1.43 2.96 -7.93
C SER A 126 -1.79 2.19 -6.65
N MET A 127 -0.79 1.68 -5.89
CA MET A 127 -1.04 0.81 -4.73
C MET A 127 -1.96 1.48 -3.69
N PHE A 128 -1.77 2.77 -3.43
CA PHE A 128 -2.57 3.56 -2.48
C PHE A 128 -3.37 4.68 -3.16
N TYR A 129 -3.68 4.54 -4.45
CA TYR A 129 -4.45 5.53 -5.21
C TYR A 129 -5.80 5.82 -4.55
N GLU A 130 -6.06 7.06 -4.16
CA GLU A 130 -7.25 7.52 -3.43
C GLU A 130 -7.55 6.76 -2.10
N THR A 131 -6.53 6.13 -1.51
CA THR A 131 -6.68 5.51 -0.18
C THR A 131 -6.77 6.60 0.89
N GLY A 132 -7.74 6.50 1.80
CA GLY A 132 -7.99 7.51 2.83
C GLY A 132 -8.42 8.87 2.28
N TYR A 133 -8.91 8.94 1.02
CA TYR A 133 -9.31 10.19 0.37
C TYR A 133 -10.34 10.99 1.18
N ASN A 134 -11.35 10.32 1.73
CA ASN A 134 -12.43 10.94 2.52
C ASN A 134 -12.10 11.04 4.02
N SER A 135 -11.07 10.36 4.49
CA SER A 135 -10.70 10.33 5.89
C SER A 135 -10.05 11.63 6.34
N THR A 136 -10.40 12.06 7.55
CA THR A 136 -9.76 13.21 8.23
C THR A 136 -8.72 12.78 9.26
N VAL A 137 -8.54 11.47 9.45
CA VAL A 137 -7.62 10.87 10.44
C VAL A 137 -6.74 9.76 9.85
N PHE A 138 -6.63 9.69 8.52
CA PHE A 138 -5.92 8.62 7.83
C PHE A 138 -4.46 8.50 8.28
N THR A 139 -4.05 7.27 8.60
CA THR A 139 -2.66 6.92 8.91
C THR A 139 -2.17 5.80 8.01
N LEU A 140 -0.92 5.91 7.56
CA LEU A 140 -0.26 4.94 6.69
C LEU A 140 1.21 4.84 7.07
N ASP A 141 1.63 3.66 7.52
CA ASP A 141 3.03 3.36 7.79
C ASP A 141 3.56 2.39 6.72
N VAL A 142 4.51 2.84 5.91
CA VAL A 142 5.20 2.05 4.88
C VAL A 142 6.69 1.94 5.15
N SER A 143 7.12 2.26 6.38
CA SER A 143 8.54 2.28 6.78
C SER A 143 9.23 0.92 6.67
N ASN A 144 8.46 -0.18 6.72
CA ASN A 144 8.99 -1.55 6.59
C ASN A 144 8.99 -2.09 5.14
N PHE A 145 8.56 -1.29 4.16
CA PHE A 145 8.55 -1.77 2.77
C PHE A 145 9.97 -1.89 2.21
N ASP A 146 10.33 -3.09 1.78
CA ASP A 146 11.48 -3.30 0.92
C ASP A 146 11.09 -2.98 -0.52
N THR A 147 11.64 -1.89 -1.06
CA THR A 147 11.36 -1.41 -2.41
C THR A 147 12.53 -1.63 -3.37
N SER A 148 13.59 -2.32 -2.93
CA SER A 148 14.85 -2.51 -3.68
C SER A 148 14.66 -3.17 -5.07
N ASN A 149 13.61 -3.97 -5.25
CA ASN A 149 13.27 -4.61 -6.52
C ASN A 149 12.19 -3.88 -7.32
N VAL A 150 11.65 -2.76 -6.81
CA VAL A 150 10.54 -2.04 -7.46
C VAL A 150 11.05 -1.23 -8.64
N THR A 151 10.41 -1.41 -9.78
CA THR A 151 10.70 -0.67 -11.02
C THR A 151 9.63 0.34 -11.38
N ASN A 152 8.46 0.25 -10.76
CA ASN A 152 7.29 1.07 -11.10
C ASN A 152 6.54 1.54 -9.86
N MET A 153 6.50 2.87 -9.68
CA MET A 153 5.78 3.56 -8.59
C MET A 153 4.80 4.63 -9.13
N TYR A 154 4.39 4.54 -10.42
CA TYR A 154 3.46 5.52 -10.99
C TYR A 154 2.15 5.57 -10.18
N TYR A 155 1.63 6.78 -9.91
CA TYR A 155 0.39 7.01 -9.16
C TYR A 155 0.33 6.38 -7.75
N MET A 156 1.46 5.94 -7.15
CA MET A 156 1.44 5.12 -5.93
C MET A 156 0.64 5.75 -4.80
N PHE A 157 0.80 7.06 -4.56
CA PHE A 157 0.12 7.81 -3.51
C PHE A 157 -0.81 8.91 -4.06
N PHE A 158 -1.32 8.75 -5.28
CA PHE A 158 -2.20 9.71 -5.93
C PHE A 158 -3.46 9.96 -5.12
N TYR A 159 -3.71 11.21 -4.69
CA TYR A 159 -4.81 11.62 -3.82
C TYR A 159 -4.85 10.92 -2.44
N THR A 160 -3.79 10.25 -2.03
CA THR A 160 -3.71 9.56 -0.72
C THR A 160 -3.81 10.60 0.40
N GLY A 161 -4.66 10.33 1.41
CA GLY A 161 -4.85 11.22 2.56
C GLY A 161 -5.29 12.64 2.20
N LEU A 162 -6.01 12.83 1.07
CA LEU A 162 -6.33 14.15 0.52
C LEU A 162 -6.96 15.09 1.55
N ASN A 163 -7.89 14.61 2.34
CA ASN A 163 -8.69 15.42 3.27
C ASN A 163 -8.19 15.36 4.73
N ASN A 164 -7.09 14.67 5.00
CA ASN A 164 -6.53 14.59 6.35
C ASN A 164 -5.77 15.89 6.68
N PRO A 165 -6.16 16.63 7.74
CA PRO A 165 -5.54 17.91 8.08
C PRO A 165 -4.10 17.79 8.58
N THR A 166 -3.66 16.60 9.03
CA THR A 166 -2.33 16.35 9.62
C THR A 166 -1.65 15.11 9.03
N PHE A 167 -1.84 14.84 7.73
CA PHE A 167 -1.29 13.66 7.09
C PHE A 167 0.24 13.71 7.05
N THR A 168 0.88 12.62 7.44
CA THR A 168 2.33 12.39 7.28
C THR A 168 2.54 11.15 6.45
N LEU A 169 3.54 11.19 5.57
CA LEU A 169 3.94 10.05 4.74
C LEU A 169 5.46 9.91 4.79
N ASP A 170 5.94 8.87 5.47
CA ASP A 170 7.37 8.58 5.56
C ASP A 170 7.75 7.56 4.48
N VAL A 171 8.57 7.99 3.53
CA VAL A 171 9.15 7.20 2.45
C VAL A 171 10.68 7.25 2.46
N SER A 172 11.27 7.67 3.59
CA SER A 172 12.72 7.84 3.75
C SER A 172 13.51 6.55 3.56
N ASN A 173 12.87 5.39 3.82
CA ASN A 173 13.47 4.07 3.64
C ASN A 173 13.31 3.48 2.23
N PHE A 174 12.65 4.19 1.31
CA PHE A 174 12.45 3.66 -0.04
C PHE A 174 13.77 3.63 -0.82
N ASP A 175 14.19 2.44 -1.23
CA ASP A 175 15.20 2.27 -2.27
C ASP A 175 14.56 2.45 -3.65
N THR A 176 14.88 3.55 -4.31
CA THR A 176 14.34 3.88 -5.63
C THR A 176 15.33 3.63 -6.78
N SER A 177 16.49 3.04 -6.47
CA SER A 177 17.61 2.84 -7.42
C SER A 177 17.26 1.99 -8.65
N ASN A 178 16.16 1.24 -8.62
CA ASN A 178 15.64 0.45 -9.74
C ASN A 178 14.37 1.03 -10.38
N VAL A 179 13.83 2.15 -9.87
CA VAL A 179 12.58 2.72 -10.35
C VAL A 179 12.77 3.47 -11.66
N THR A 180 11.89 3.20 -12.63
CA THR A 180 11.87 3.84 -13.94
C THR A 180 10.68 4.79 -14.15
N TYR A 181 9.58 4.56 -13.42
CA TYR A 181 8.34 5.35 -13.54
C TYR A 181 7.89 5.88 -12.18
N MET A 182 7.88 7.23 -12.02
CA MET A 182 7.41 7.94 -10.83
C MET A 182 6.34 8.99 -11.17
N ASN A 183 5.81 8.98 -12.40
CA ASN A 183 4.81 9.96 -12.80
C ASN A 183 3.57 9.90 -11.92
N PHE A 184 3.06 11.07 -11.52
CA PHE A 184 1.91 11.25 -10.62
C PHE A 184 2.06 10.62 -9.22
N MET A 185 3.26 10.19 -8.79
CA MET A 185 3.44 9.41 -7.56
C MET A 185 2.81 10.06 -6.34
N PHE A 186 2.98 11.37 -6.16
CA PHE A 186 2.46 12.14 -5.03
C PHE A 186 1.43 13.20 -5.43
N TYR A 187 0.79 13.07 -6.60
CA TYR A 187 -0.19 14.03 -7.07
C TYR A 187 -1.32 14.24 -6.06
N LYS A 188 -1.44 15.47 -5.56
CA LYS A 188 -2.41 15.88 -4.52
C LYS A 188 -2.38 15.02 -3.23
N THR A 189 -1.30 14.31 -2.94
CA THR A 189 -1.10 13.64 -1.66
C THR A 189 -1.11 14.69 -0.56
N GLY A 190 -1.90 14.49 0.51
CA GLY A 190 -2.03 15.44 1.61
C GLY A 190 -2.49 16.84 1.19
N TYR A 191 -3.26 16.99 0.10
CA TYR A 191 -3.63 18.29 -0.49
C TYR A 191 -4.26 19.26 0.51
N ASN A 192 -5.17 18.80 1.37
CA ASN A 192 -5.87 19.61 2.37
C ASN A 192 -5.15 19.64 3.73
N SER A 193 -3.99 18.96 3.88
CA SER A 193 -3.24 18.98 5.12
C SER A 193 -2.67 20.36 5.42
N THR A 194 -2.89 20.85 6.63
CA THR A 194 -2.28 22.09 7.11
C THR A 194 -0.84 21.88 7.60
N VAL A 195 -0.54 20.62 7.99
CA VAL A 195 0.79 20.13 8.34
C VAL A 195 1.03 18.88 7.53
N PHE A 196 1.87 18.97 6.48
CA PHE A 196 2.26 17.85 5.63
C PHE A 196 3.78 17.75 5.58
N THR A 197 4.31 16.54 5.73
CA THR A 197 5.74 16.26 5.58
C THR A 197 5.94 15.13 4.58
N LEU A 198 6.95 15.30 3.74
CA LEU A 198 7.39 14.30 2.77
C LEU A 198 8.89 14.49 2.54
N ASP A 199 9.67 13.47 2.88
CA ASP A 199 11.11 13.47 2.64
C ASP A 199 11.44 12.52 1.49
N VAL A 200 11.99 13.08 0.41
CA VAL A 200 12.45 12.36 -0.78
C VAL A 200 13.95 12.56 -1.02
N SER A 201 14.66 13.07 -0.02
CA SER A 201 16.11 13.34 -0.13
C SER A 201 16.95 12.08 -0.37
N GLY A 202 16.43 10.91 0.03
CA GLY A 202 17.06 9.60 -0.21
C GLY A 202 16.78 8.99 -1.58
N PHE A 203 15.94 9.62 -2.43
CA PHE A 203 15.57 9.02 -3.71
C PHE A 203 16.74 9.03 -4.71
N ASP A 204 17.09 7.85 -5.22
CA ASP A 204 17.93 7.71 -6.41
C ASP A 204 17.03 7.74 -7.66
N THR A 205 17.16 8.81 -8.44
CA THR A 205 16.36 9.02 -9.65
C THR A 205 17.12 8.76 -10.94
N SER A 206 18.34 8.23 -10.84
CA SER A 206 19.25 8.05 -12.00
C SER A 206 18.69 7.14 -13.10
N LYS A 207 17.76 6.24 -12.79
CA LYS A 207 17.10 5.38 -13.80
C LYS A 207 15.70 5.85 -14.19
N VAL A 208 15.19 6.93 -13.57
CA VAL A 208 13.83 7.40 -13.84
C VAL A 208 13.74 8.05 -15.22
N THR A 209 12.76 7.61 -16.00
CA THR A 209 12.51 8.15 -17.35
C THR A 209 11.26 9.04 -17.40
N ASN A 210 10.35 8.88 -16.44
CA ASN A 210 9.11 9.65 -16.38
C ASN A 210 8.81 10.11 -14.95
N MET A 211 8.86 11.43 -14.73
CA MET A 211 8.50 12.14 -13.49
C MET A 211 7.32 13.10 -13.69
N GLY A 212 6.62 13.01 -14.83
CA GLY A 212 5.55 13.97 -15.16
C GLY A 212 4.52 14.04 -14.02
N VAL A 213 4.21 15.28 -13.61
CA VAL A 213 3.16 15.59 -12.61
C VAL A 213 3.39 14.98 -11.22
N MET A 214 4.64 14.57 -10.90
CA MET A 214 4.97 13.77 -9.69
C MET A 214 4.50 14.45 -8.40
N PHE A 215 4.73 15.77 -8.25
CA PHE A 215 4.43 16.53 -7.03
C PHE A 215 3.33 17.57 -7.20
N HIS A 216 2.54 17.50 -8.27
CA HIS A 216 1.55 18.54 -8.57
C HIS A 216 0.49 18.62 -7.43
N TYR A 217 0.39 19.78 -6.80
CA TYR A 217 -0.47 20.04 -5.65
C TYR A 217 -0.21 19.17 -4.41
N THR A 218 0.93 18.49 -4.28
CA THR A 218 1.33 17.78 -3.06
C THR A 218 1.40 18.75 -1.90
N GLY A 219 0.76 18.44 -0.77
CA GLY A 219 0.77 19.30 0.43
C GLY A 219 0.31 20.74 0.18
N TYR A 220 -0.54 21.00 -0.82
CA TYR A 220 -0.86 22.35 -1.35
C TYR A 220 -1.31 23.35 -0.28
N LYS A 221 -2.06 22.90 0.73
CA LYS A 221 -2.53 23.78 1.83
C LYS A 221 -1.61 23.79 3.04
N SER A 222 -0.51 23.04 3.02
CA SER A 222 0.41 22.99 4.16
C SER A 222 1.17 24.33 4.31
N THR A 223 1.26 24.78 5.53
CA THR A 223 2.01 26.00 5.89
C THR A 223 3.50 25.73 6.15
N ILE A 224 3.90 24.47 6.22
CA ILE A 224 5.26 24.06 6.57
C ILE A 224 5.90 23.14 5.51
N PHE A 225 5.16 22.75 4.46
CA PHE A 225 5.67 21.82 3.45
C PHE A 225 6.83 22.45 2.69
N THR A 226 7.94 21.75 2.70
CA THR A 226 9.12 22.03 1.87
C THR A 226 9.48 20.78 1.10
N LEU A 227 9.85 20.93 -0.16
CA LEU A 227 10.25 19.82 -1.02
C LEU A 227 11.71 20.03 -1.42
N ASP A 228 12.59 19.13 -0.98
CA ASP A 228 13.98 19.10 -1.41
C ASP A 228 14.20 18.03 -2.47
N VAL A 229 14.50 18.47 -3.68
CA VAL A 229 14.82 17.63 -4.84
C VAL A 229 16.22 17.91 -5.38
N SER A 230 17.08 18.49 -4.55
CA SER A 230 18.44 18.87 -4.94
C SER A 230 19.32 17.69 -5.39
N ASN A 231 18.98 16.48 -4.93
CA ASN A 231 19.70 15.24 -5.27
C ASN A 231 19.14 14.52 -6.51
N PHE A 232 18.08 15.05 -7.14
CA PHE A 232 17.46 14.36 -8.27
C PHE A 232 18.37 14.41 -9.51
N ASP A 233 18.76 13.23 -10.00
CA ASP A 233 19.37 13.07 -11.32
C ASP A 233 18.27 12.99 -12.40
N THR A 234 18.20 13.99 -13.24
CA THR A 234 17.21 14.07 -14.31
C THR A 234 17.77 13.74 -15.70
N SER A 235 19.00 13.23 -15.75
CA SER A 235 19.72 12.99 -17.02
C SER A 235 19.03 11.99 -17.95
N ASN A 236 18.28 11.04 -17.38
CA ASN A 236 17.51 10.04 -18.12
C ASN A 236 16.01 10.38 -18.27
N VAL A 237 15.56 11.50 -17.69
CA VAL A 237 14.13 11.86 -17.70
C VAL A 237 13.71 12.42 -19.04
N THR A 238 12.71 11.79 -19.65
CA THR A 238 12.14 12.22 -20.94
C THR A 238 10.81 12.96 -20.78
N ASN A 239 10.16 12.86 -19.61
CA ASN A 239 8.91 13.55 -19.29
C ASN A 239 8.97 14.13 -17.88
N MET A 240 8.93 15.46 -17.76
CA MET A 240 8.82 16.26 -16.53
C MET A 240 7.65 17.24 -16.59
N SER A 241 6.65 17.02 -17.44
CA SER A 241 5.48 17.90 -17.52
C SER A 241 4.75 17.97 -16.17
N SER A 242 4.20 19.17 -15.84
CA SER A 242 3.43 19.44 -14.63
C SER A 242 2.16 20.21 -14.97
#